data_a7139a8d0ff69637f851f7639870125b
#
_entry.id   a7139a8d0ff69637f851f7639870125b
#
_cell.length_a   1.000
_cell.length_b   1.000
_cell.length_c   1.000
_cell.angle_alpha   90.00
_cell.angle_beta   90.00
_cell.angle_gamma   90.00
#
_symmetry.space_group_name_H-M   'P 1'
#
loop_
_entity.id
_entity.type
_entity.pdbx_description
1 polymer ?
#
loop_
_entity_poly.entity_id
_entity_poly.type
_entity_poly.pdbx_seq_one_letter_code
_entity_poly.pdbx_strand_id
1 'polypeptide(L)'
;MKAHPKIALAGSVNSSYQTLKKLHEHNMDVVHVFALHPEKAKQVSGYKDLKIFAEELRIPATYFRDINNNDILQLIEKKHVDILFVVGLSQIVKASLLAAPNHGCIGFHPTMLPKGRGRAAIAWTILKNLTPAVTFFQLDRGADSGPILEQIPIDLDRNEYPLTLIEKIKSTINVALDELLPKLKEGKMNPKPQDHSKATYLGVRREEDGCIQWKASAEDVHRLIRANSHPYPGAYSFVNGEKITIYSATLRPEFTGVSGRVIAVEQGNPVITCAEGAIELGEIQSVQPVNWKIGMDLEL
;
A
#
# COMPACT_ATOMS: atom_id res chain seq x y z
N MET A 1 2.68 -37.38 -13.82
CA MET A 1 3.09 -36.02 -13.38
C MET A 1 1.89 -35.42 -12.67
N LYS A 2 2.01 -34.94 -11.44
CA LYS A 2 0.93 -34.13 -10.82
C LYS A 2 0.77 -32.87 -11.67
N ALA A 3 -0.46 -32.58 -12.14
CA ALA A 3 -0.73 -31.37 -12.87
C ALA A 3 -0.41 -30.16 -11.97
N HIS A 4 0.27 -29.14 -12.52
CA HIS A 4 0.50 -27.89 -11.79
C HIS A 4 -0.82 -27.22 -11.51
N PRO A 5 -0.99 -26.55 -10.36
CA PRO A 5 -2.22 -25.86 -10.03
C PRO A 5 -2.50 -24.74 -11.07
N LYS A 6 -3.74 -24.68 -11.55
CA LYS A 6 -4.22 -23.59 -12.40
C LYS A 6 -4.45 -22.35 -11.56
N ILE A 7 -3.78 -21.28 -11.92
CA ILE A 7 -3.78 -20.04 -11.17
C ILE A 7 -4.55 -18.96 -11.92
N ALA A 8 -5.38 -18.20 -11.21
CA ALA A 8 -5.82 -16.89 -11.65
C ALA A 8 -5.25 -15.80 -10.72
N LEU A 9 -5.11 -14.58 -11.23
CA LEU A 9 -4.67 -13.44 -10.44
C LEU A 9 -5.62 -12.27 -10.63
N ALA A 10 -6.01 -11.64 -9.51
CA ALA A 10 -6.79 -10.40 -9.48
C ALA A 10 -6.00 -9.30 -8.80
N GLY A 11 -5.96 -8.09 -9.41
CA GLY A 11 -5.22 -6.99 -8.80
C GLY A 11 -5.23 -5.70 -9.61
N SER A 12 -4.48 -4.69 -9.10
CA SER A 12 -4.54 -3.33 -9.67
C SER A 12 -3.31 -2.43 -9.44
N VAL A 13 -2.27 -2.91 -8.75
CA VAL A 13 -1.11 -2.08 -8.37
C VAL A 13 0.23 -2.80 -8.53
N ASN A 14 1.34 -2.15 -8.17
CA ASN A 14 2.69 -2.71 -8.33
C ASN A 14 2.87 -4.11 -7.71
N SER A 15 2.29 -4.40 -6.54
CA SER A 15 2.38 -5.73 -5.93
C SER A 15 1.73 -6.81 -6.79
N SER A 16 0.60 -6.50 -7.44
CA SER A 16 -0.07 -7.42 -8.37
C SER A 16 0.78 -7.65 -9.63
N TYR A 17 1.34 -6.56 -10.18
CA TYR A 17 2.25 -6.64 -11.33
C TYR A 17 3.45 -7.53 -11.03
N GLN A 18 4.09 -7.32 -9.88
CA GLN A 18 5.25 -8.09 -9.46
C GLN A 18 4.90 -9.57 -9.22
N THR A 19 3.72 -9.83 -8.63
CA THR A 19 3.24 -11.20 -8.43
C THR A 19 3.01 -11.90 -9.77
N LEU A 20 2.36 -11.25 -10.75
CA LEU A 20 2.14 -11.82 -12.07
C LEU A 20 3.46 -12.14 -12.77
N LYS A 21 4.43 -11.22 -12.71
CA LYS A 21 5.78 -11.42 -13.24
C LYS A 21 6.44 -12.65 -12.65
N LYS A 22 6.42 -12.81 -11.33
CA LYS A 22 7.02 -13.95 -10.63
C LYS A 22 6.30 -15.27 -10.93
N LEU A 23 4.96 -15.26 -11.02
CA LEU A 23 4.20 -16.44 -11.45
C LEU A 23 4.63 -16.90 -12.84
N HIS A 24 4.83 -15.97 -13.78
CA HIS A 24 5.29 -16.27 -15.13
C HIS A 24 6.74 -16.79 -15.14
N GLU A 25 7.67 -16.14 -14.43
CA GLU A 25 9.08 -16.53 -14.33
C GLU A 25 9.23 -17.95 -13.76
N HIS A 26 8.38 -18.34 -12.82
CA HIS A 26 8.35 -19.68 -12.23
C HIS A 26 7.60 -20.71 -13.10
N ASN A 27 7.17 -20.35 -14.32
CA ASN A 27 6.36 -21.20 -15.19
C ASN A 27 5.15 -21.82 -14.48
N MET A 28 4.43 -20.97 -13.69
CA MET A 28 3.16 -21.37 -13.12
C MET A 28 2.07 -21.32 -14.19
N ASP A 29 1.08 -22.22 -14.11
CA ASP A 29 -0.04 -22.26 -15.06
C ASP A 29 -1.06 -21.13 -14.76
N VAL A 30 -0.74 -19.91 -15.22
CA VAL A 30 -1.63 -18.75 -15.06
C VAL A 30 -2.67 -18.76 -16.17
N VAL A 31 -3.88 -19.23 -15.88
CA VAL A 31 -4.95 -19.41 -16.86
C VAL A 31 -5.79 -18.15 -17.09
N HIS A 32 -5.76 -17.18 -16.18
CA HIS A 32 -6.46 -15.90 -16.34
C HIS A 32 -5.97 -14.79 -15.40
N VAL A 33 -6.05 -13.54 -15.88
CA VAL A 33 -5.82 -12.33 -15.08
C VAL A 33 -7.07 -11.46 -15.04
N PHE A 34 -7.52 -11.11 -13.86
CA PHE A 34 -8.59 -10.13 -13.61
C PHE A 34 -7.95 -8.79 -13.28
N ALA A 35 -8.04 -7.82 -14.19
CA ALA A 35 -7.47 -6.48 -14.01
C ALA A 35 -8.57 -5.50 -13.59
N LEU A 36 -8.30 -4.63 -12.61
CA LEU A 36 -9.23 -3.57 -12.24
C LEU A 36 -9.39 -2.60 -13.42
N HIS A 37 -10.65 -2.27 -13.75
CA HIS A 37 -10.98 -1.42 -14.89
C HIS A 37 -10.34 -0.03 -14.78
N PRO A 38 -9.72 0.52 -15.86
CA PRO A 38 -9.04 1.81 -15.84
C PRO A 38 -9.86 3.00 -15.32
N GLU A 39 -11.19 2.97 -15.49
CA GLU A 39 -12.09 3.98 -14.92
C GLU A 39 -11.97 4.12 -13.38
N LYS A 40 -11.53 3.05 -12.70
CA LYS A 40 -11.27 3.05 -11.25
C LYS A 40 -9.87 3.52 -10.87
N ALA A 41 -8.99 3.78 -11.84
CA ALA A 41 -7.59 4.15 -11.62
C ALA A 41 -7.44 5.38 -10.70
N LYS A 42 -8.30 6.40 -10.86
CA LYS A 42 -8.28 7.63 -10.03
C LYS A 42 -8.55 7.37 -8.55
N GLN A 43 -9.13 6.22 -8.19
CA GLN A 43 -9.45 5.81 -6.83
C GLN A 43 -8.37 4.93 -6.20
N VAL A 44 -7.29 4.62 -6.94
CA VAL A 44 -6.26 3.65 -6.55
C VAL A 44 -4.88 4.27 -6.71
N SER A 45 -4.26 4.64 -5.59
CA SER A 45 -2.88 5.13 -5.60
C SER A 45 -1.94 4.04 -6.13
N GLY A 46 -1.10 4.40 -7.10
CA GLY A 46 -0.16 3.46 -7.74
C GLY A 46 -0.82 2.44 -8.67
N TYR A 47 -1.99 2.77 -9.25
CA TYR A 47 -2.67 1.92 -10.23
C TYR A 47 -1.72 1.44 -11.34
N LYS A 48 -1.85 0.16 -11.68
CA LYS A 48 -1.21 -0.49 -12.83
C LYS A 48 -2.24 -1.27 -13.62
N ASP A 49 -2.25 -1.09 -14.92
CA ASP A 49 -3.10 -1.87 -15.82
C ASP A 49 -2.50 -3.26 -16.04
N LEU A 50 -3.01 -4.23 -15.29
CA LEU A 50 -2.54 -5.62 -15.38
C LEU A 50 -2.96 -6.32 -16.66
N LYS A 51 -4.02 -5.85 -17.34
CA LYS A 51 -4.49 -6.48 -18.56
C LYS A 51 -3.46 -6.32 -19.68
N ILE A 52 -2.91 -5.11 -19.84
CA ILE A 52 -1.85 -4.84 -20.81
C ILE A 52 -0.66 -5.77 -20.55
N PHE A 53 -0.20 -5.86 -19.31
CA PHE A 53 0.94 -6.72 -18.97
C PHE A 53 0.65 -8.21 -19.15
N ALA A 54 -0.57 -8.68 -18.84
CA ALA A 54 -0.98 -10.06 -19.07
C ALA A 54 -0.99 -10.40 -20.57
N GLU A 55 -1.45 -9.47 -21.42
CA GLU A 55 -1.46 -9.62 -22.89
C GLU A 55 -0.03 -9.72 -23.47
N GLU A 56 0.92 -8.92 -22.96
CA GLU A 56 2.35 -9.04 -23.30
C GLU A 56 2.90 -10.44 -22.99
N LEU A 57 2.45 -11.04 -21.88
CA LEU A 57 2.80 -12.40 -21.48
C LEU A 57 1.96 -13.49 -22.17
N ARG A 58 1.04 -13.11 -23.08
CA ARG A 58 0.08 -14.00 -23.75
C ARG A 58 -0.84 -14.76 -22.79
N ILE A 59 -1.16 -14.15 -21.65
CA ILE A 59 -2.09 -14.69 -20.66
C ILE A 59 -3.47 -14.04 -20.88
N PRO A 60 -4.57 -14.82 -20.99
CA PRO A 60 -5.91 -14.27 -21.11
C PRO A 60 -6.26 -13.34 -19.95
N ALA A 61 -6.82 -12.16 -20.25
CA ALA A 61 -7.16 -11.19 -19.23
C ALA A 61 -8.49 -10.48 -19.51
N THR A 62 -9.21 -10.12 -18.43
CA THR A 62 -10.45 -9.34 -18.51
C THR A 62 -10.46 -8.23 -17.46
N TYR A 63 -11.17 -7.14 -17.77
CA TYR A 63 -11.40 -6.08 -16.79
C TYR A 63 -12.59 -6.41 -15.88
N PHE A 64 -12.50 -5.98 -14.62
CA PHE A 64 -13.60 -6.00 -13.66
C PHE A 64 -13.74 -4.64 -12.96
N ARG A 65 -14.95 -4.36 -12.44
CA ARG A 65 -15.24 -3.22 -11.55
C ARG A 65 -15.52 -3.69 -10.12
N ASP A 66 -16.17 -4.83 -9.97
CA ASP A 66 -16.41 -5.54 -8.70
C ASP A 66 -15.84 -6.95 -8.82
N ILE A 67 -14.90 -7.29 -7.93
CA ILE A 67 -14.28 -8.62 -7.90
C ILE A 67 -15.29 -9.73 -7.62
N ASN A 68 -16.42 -9.42 -7.01
CA ASN A 68 -17.46 -10.37 -6.65
C ASN A 68 -18.55 -10.53 -7.75
N ASN A 69 -18.30 -10.05 -8.96
CA ASN A 69 -19.22 -10.20 -10.08
C ASN A 69 -19.37 -11.69 -10.47
N ASN A 70 -20.57 -12.09 -10.85
CA ASN A 70 -20.88 -13.45 -11.31
C ASN A 70 -20.03 -13.89 -12.50
N ASP A 71 -19.67 -12.98 -13.41
CA ASP A 71 -18.81 -13.31 -14.57
C ASP A 71 -17.45 -13.84 -14.14
N ILE A 72 -16.88 -13.32 -13.02
CA ILE A 72 -15.63 -13.80 -12.44
C ILE A 72 -15.80 -15.21 -11.87
N LEU A 73 -16.88 -15.44 -11.12
CA LEU A 73 -17.21 -16.76 -10.59
C LEU A 73 -17.31 -17.80 -11.70
N GLN A 74 -18.08 -17.50 -12.75
CA GLN A 74 -18.26 -18.38 -13.92
C GLN A 74 -16.93 -18.64 -14.65
N LEU A 75 -16.04 -17.65 -14.77
CA LEU A 75 -14.74 -17.83 -15.39
C LEU A 75 -13.81 -18.71 -14.54
N ILE A 76 -13.83 -18.56 -13.21
CA ILE A 76 -13.06 -19.40 -12.28
C ILE A 76 -13.52 -20.86 -12.40
N GLU A 77 -14.82 -21.11 -12.38
CA GLU A 77 -15.41 -22.44 -12.56
C GLU A 77 -15.09 -23.05 -13.93
N LYS A 78 -15.37 -22.29 -15.00
CA LYS A 78 -15.13 -22.73 -16.39
C LYS A 78 -13.68 -23.07 -16.67
N LYS A 79 -12.74 -22.33 -16.09
CA LYS A 79 -11.30 -22.56 -16.26
C LYS A 79 -10.72 -23.55 -15.26
N HIS A 80 -11.55 -24.05 -14.33
CA HIS A 80 -11.11 -24.95 -13.25
C HIS A 80 -9.92 -24.38 -12.49
N VAL A 81 -10.05 -23.13 -12.02
CA VAL A 81 -8.99 -22.44 -11.27
C VAL A 81 -8.79 -23.15 -9.93
N ASP A 82 -7.56 -23.53 -9.64
CA ASP A 82 -7.22 -24.14 -8.35
C ASP A 82 -6.95 -23.07 -7.29
N ILE A 83 -6.27 -21.98 -7.66
CA ILE A 83 -5.89 -20.91 -6.73
C ILE A 83 -6.14 -19.55 -7.36
N LEU A 84 -6.83 -18.67 -6.63
CA LEU A 84 -6.96 -17.26 -6.98
C LEU A 84 -6.03 -16.40 -6.12
N PHE A 85 -5.01 -15.78 -6.73
CA PHE A 85 -4.26 -14.73 -6.09
C PHE A 85 -5.06 -13.42 -6.12
N VAL A 86 -5.28 -12.80 -4.96
CA VAL A 86 -5.90 -11.48 -4.83
C VAL A 86 -4.87 -10.55 -4.19
N VAL A 87 -4.21 -9.76 -5.02
CA VAL A 87 -3.04 -8.98 -4.63
C VAL A 87 -3.23 -7.51 -4.96
N GLY A 88 -3.03 -6.63 -3.98
CA GLY A 88 -3.11 -5.19 -4.20
C GLY A 88 -4.48 -4.72 -4.66
N LEU A 89 -5.53 -5.26 -4.06
CA LEU A 89 -6.92 -4.92 -4.32
C LEU A 89 -7.59 -4.46 -3.01
N SER A 90 -8.29 -3.31 -3.07
CA SER A 90 -8.98 -2.74 -1.91
C SER A 90 -10.44 -3.20 -1.77
N GLN A 91 -10.83 -4.26 -2.48
CA GLN A 91 -12.19 -4.83 -2.40
C GLN A 91 -12.19 -6.08 -1.52
N ILE A 92 -13.26 -6.23 -0.72
CA ILE A 92 -13.46 -7.43 0.10
C ILE A 92 -13.94 -8.58 -0.80
N VAL A 93 -13.28 -9.73 -0.68
CA VAL A 93 -13.67 -10.96 -1.37
C VAL A 93 -14.79 -11.65 -0.58
N LYS A 94 -15.95 -11.84 -1.21
CA LYS A 94 -17.13 -12.49 -0.59
C LYS A 94 -16.98 -14.01 -0.53
N ALA A 95 -17.78 -14.65 0.33
CA ALA A 95 -17.73 -16.08 0.58
C ALA A 95 -17.87 -16.94 -0.68
N SER A 96 -18.70 -16.53 -1.64
CA SER A 96 -18.85 -17.24 -2.93
C SER A 96 -17.54 -17.29 -3.72
N LEU A 97 -16.83 -16.16 -3.79
CA LEU A 97 -15.56 -16.09 -4.52
C LEU A 97 -14.43 -16.77 -3.73
N LEU A 98 -14.43 -16.70 -2.39
CA LEU A 98 -13.47 -17.42 -1.56
C LEU A 98 -13.53 -18.94 -1.76
N ALA A 99 -14.74 -19.47 -2.01
CA ALA A 99 -14.99 -20.90 -2.17
C ALA A 99 -14.92 -21.40 -3.64
N ALA A 100 -14.84 -20.49 -4.60
CA ALA A 100 -14.90 -20.85 -6.03
C ALA A 100 -13.62 -21.56 -6.53
N PRO A 101 -12.38 -21.16 -6.17
CA PRO A 101 -11.18 -21.92 -6.53
C PRO A 101 -11.05 -23.19 -5.68
N ASN A 102 -10.59 -24.30 -6.28
CA ASN A 102 -10.49 -25.61 -5.62
C ASN A 102 -9.63 -25.60 -4.33
N HIS A 103 -8.61 -24.75 -4.28
CA HIS A 103 -7.69 -24.61 -3.14
C HIS A 103 -7.73 -23.21 -2.50
N GLY A 104 -8.78 -22.46 -2.81
CA GLY A 104 -9.08 -21.15 -2.20
C GLY A 104 -8.28 -19.99 -2.78
N CYS A 105 -8.22 -18.92 -1.99
CA CYS A 105 -7.63 -17.65 -2.41
C CYS A 105 -6.38 -17.32 -1.59
N ILE A 106 -5.37 -16.75 -2.23
CA ILE A 106 -4.15 -16.25 -1.59
C ILE A 106 -4.16 -14.72 -1.68
N GLY A 107 -4.09 -14.07 -0.52
CA GLY A 107 -3.96 -12.62 -0.38
C GLY A 107 -2.53 -12.18 -0.11
N PHE A 108 -2.30 -10.90 -0.24
CA PHE A 108 -1.06 -10.22 0.12
C PHE A 108 -1.36 -9.03 1.01
N HIS A 109 -0.55 -8.85 2.07
CA HIS A 109 -0.62 -7.69 2.94
C HIS A 109 0.78 -7.17 3.31
N PRO A 110 1.04 -5.83 3.29
CA PRO A 110 2.38 -5.28 3.48
C PRO A 110 2.72 -5.00 4.95
N THR A 111 2.23 -5.81 5.89
CA THR A 111 2.54 -5.69 7.33
C THR A 111 2.90 -7.03 7.93
N MET A 112 3.50 -7.01 9.12
CA MET A 112 3.84 -8.19 9.91
C MET A 112 2.57 -8.74 10.60
N LEU A 113 1.68 -9.42 9.81
CA LEU A 113 0.47 -10.04 10.36
C LEU A 113 0.80 -10.96 11.54
N PRO A 114 -0.03 -10.98 12.59
CA PRO A 114 -1.39 -10.46 12.71
C PRO A 114 -1.49 -8.95 13.03
N LYS A 115 -0.37 -8.24 13.17
CA LYS A 115 -0.39 -6.79 13.42
C LYS A 115 -0.62 -6.02 12.12
N GLY A 116 -1.44 -4.96 12.20
CA GLY A 116 -1.66 -4.06 11.07
C GLY A 116 -2.57 -4.63 9.97
N ARG A 117 -3.57 -5.46 10.29
CA ARG A 117 -4.64 -5.86 9.36
C ARG A 117 -5.42 -4.65 8.89
N GLY A 118 -5.99 -4.67 7.68
CA GLY A 118 -6.91 -3.64 7.22
C GLY A 118 -6.36 -2.77 6.07
N ARG A 119 -6.59 -1.45 6.13
CA ARG A 119 -6.38 -0.56 4.98
C ARG A 119 -5.28 0.47 5.20
N ALA A 120 -4.82 1.08 4.08
CA ALA A 120 -3.79 2.12 4.08
C ALA A 120 -2.49 1.72 4.82
N ALA A 121 -2.14 0.44 4.75
CA ALA A 121 -1.07 -0.17 5.54
C ALA A 121 0.27 0.55 5.43
N ILE A 122 0.68 0.99 4.23
CA ILE A 122 1.96 1.69 4.02
C ILE A 122 2.00 3.03 4.77
N ALA A 123 0.94 3.84 4.65
CA ALA A 123 0.87 5.12 5.37
C ALA A 123 0.86 4.90 6.89
N TRP A 124 0.08 3.94 7.38
CA TRP A 124 0.04 3.60 8.80
C TRP A 124 1.36 3.03 9.31
N THR A 125 2.08 2.26 8.49
CA THR A 125 3.41 1.75 8.83
C THR A 125 4.35 2.90 9.15
N ILE A 126 4.40 3.93 8.31
CA ILE A 126 5.24 5.12 8.55
C ILE A 126 4.72 5.92 9.76
N LEU A 127 3.40 6.19 9.83
CA LEU A 127 2.80 6.98 10.91
C LEU A 127 2.98 6.37 12.30
N LYS A 128 2.91 5.05 12.40
CA LYS A 128 2.94 4.32 13.68
C LYS A 128 4.25 3.57 13.91
N ASN A 129 5.22 3.73 13.02
CA ASN A 129 6.49 3.02 13.05
C ASN A 129 6.30 1.51 13.24
N LEU A 130 5.37 0.93 12.44
CA LEU A 130 5.10 -0.51 12.47
C LEU A 130 6.19 -1.25 11.69
N THR A 131 6.41 -2.51 12.00
CA THR A 131 7.27 -3.37 11.20
C THR A 131 6.57 -3.70 9.88
N PRO A 132 7.04 -3.23 8.71
CA PRO A 132 6.54 -3.67 7.43
C PRO A 132 6.99 -5.10 7.14
N ALA A 133 6.22 -5.80 6.33
CA ALA A 133 6.58 -7.14 5.87
C ALA A 133 5.88 -7.44 4.54
N VAL A 134 6.39 -8.39 3.81
CA VAL A 134 5.61 -9.08 2.78
C VAL A 134 4.97 -10.29 3.41
N THR A 135 3.64 -10.29 3.48
CA THR A 135 2.88 -11.44 4.00
C THR A 135 1.92 -11.95 2.93
N PHE A 136 2.16 -13.18 2.44
CA PHE A 136 1.19 -13.95 1.69
C PHE A 136 0.43 -14.87 2.63
N PHE A 137 -0.90 -14.90 2.52
CA PHE A 137 -1.76 -15.65 3.43
C PHE A 137 -3.01 -16.17 2.73
N GLN A 138 -3.64 -17.21 3.24
CA GLN A 138 -4.92 -17.67 2.74
C GLN A 138 -6.01 -16.67 3.11
N LEU A 139 -6.82 -16.27 2.13
CA LEU A 139 -7.97 -15.42 2.43
C LEU A 139 -9.06 -16.21 3.11
N ASP A 140 -9.65 -15.61 4.14
CA ASP A 140 -10.82 -16.11 4.84
C ASP A 140 -11.93 -15.03 4.88
N ARG A 141 -12.96 -15.22 5.70
CA ARG A 141 -14.06 -14.26 5.83
C ARG A 141 -13.70 -13.01 6.65
N GLY A 142 -12.59 -13.04 7.36
CA GLY A 142 -12.10 -11.91 8.15
C GLY A 142 -11.21 -10.98 7.34
N ALA A 143 -10.90 -9.82 7.91
CA ALA A 143 -9.94 -8.91 7.31
C ALA A 143 -8.51 -9.38 7.62
N ASP A 144 -7.79 -9.84 6.61
CA ASP A 144 -6.39 -10.27 6.66
C ASP A 144 -6.09 -11.28 7.80
N SER A 145 -7.05 -12.16 8.10
CA SER A 145 -7.05 -13.02 9.30
C SER A 145 -6.63 -14.47 9.06
N GLY A 146 -6.60 -14.90 7.82
CA GLY A 146 -6.33 -16.28 7.45
C GLY A 146 -4.86 -16.71 7.68
N PRO A 147 -4.58 -18.02 7.58
CA PRO A 147 -3.27 -18.59 7.86
C PRO A 147 -2.17 -18.02 6.95
N ILE A 148 -1.01 -17.73 7.53
CA ILE A 148 0.17 -17.22 6.82
C ILE A 148 0.84 -18.35 6.05
N LEU A 149 1.13 -18.08 4.77
CA LEU A 149 1.85 -18.99 3.87
C LEU A 149 3.32 -18.66 3.78
N GLU A 150 3.65 -17.38 3.65
CA GLU A 150 5.02 -16.85 3.64
C GLU A 150 5.02 -15.45 4.24
N GLN A 151 6.03 -15.12 5.06
CA GLN A 151 6.14 -13.82 5.69
C GLN A 151 7.60 -13.41 5.85
N ILE A 152 7.98 -12.29 5.24
CA ILE A 152 9.34 -11.76 5.28
C ILE A 152 9.27 -10.32 5.81
N PRO A 153 9.92 -10.02 6.94
CA PRO A 153 9.98 -8.66 7.48
C PRO A 153 10.84 -7.75 6.59
N ILE A 154 10.57 -6.46 6.67
CA ILE A 154 11.32 -5.40 5.98
C ILE A 154 11.82 -4.41 7.04
N ASP A 155 13.05 -3.96 6.89
CA ASP A 155 13.59 -2.89 7.74
C ASP A 155 13.01 -1.53 7.33
N LEU A 156 12.42 -0.85 8.32
CA LEU A 156 11.86 0.49 8.16
C LEU A 156 12.91 1.53 8.58
N ASP A 157 13.30 2.39 7.64
CA ASP A 157 14.19 3.51 7.94
C ASP A 157 13.48 4.56 8.79
N ARG A 158 14.24 5.25 9.67
CA ARG A 158 13.69 6.34 10.49
C ARG A 158 13.03 7.44 9.64
N ASN A 159 13.59 7.72 8.46
CA ASN A 159 13.10 8.72 7.52
C ASN A 159 12.44 8.10 6.29
N GLU A 160 11.82 6.93 6.43
CA GLU A 160 11.16 6.23 5.33
C GLU A 160 10.05 7.05 4.70
N TYR A 161 9.96 7.01 3.37
CA TYR A 161 8.88 7.55 2.54
C TYR A 161 8.11 6.42 1.84
N PRO A 162 6.85 6.65 1.41
CA PRO A 162 6.06 5.58 0.79
C PRO A 162 6.69 5.01 -0.48
N LEU A 163 7.31 5.82 -1.34
CA LEU A 163 7.95 5.33 -2.57
C LEU A 163 9.11 4.39 -2.27
N THR A 164 9.98 4.73 -1.32
CA THR A 164 11.10 3.87 -0.94
C THR A 164 10.64 2.59 -0.26
N LEU A 165 9.61 2.66 0.59
CA LEU A 165 9.01 1.48 1.21
C LEU A 165 8.32 0.58 0.15
N ILE A 166 7.65 1.15 -0.84
CA ILE A 166 7.05 0.40 -1.95
C ILE A 166 8.12 -0.38 -2.74
N GLU A 167 9.29 0.22 -3.01
CA GLU A 167 10.38 -0.48 -3.69
C GLU A 167 10.98 -1.60 -2.82
N LYS A 168 11.12 -1.40 -1.51
CA LYS A 168 11.50 -2.46 -0.57
C LYS A 168 10.47 -3.61 -0.57
N ILE A 169 9.18 -3.29 -0.52
CA ILE A 169 8.10 -4.28 -0.60
C ILE A 169 8.19 -5.06 -1.91
N LYS A 170 8.38 -4.37 -3.04
CA LYS A 170 8.48 -4.99 -4.36
C LYS A 170 9.66 -5.98 -4.46
N SER A 171 10.84 -5.60 -3.97
CA SER A 171 12.00 -6.51 -3.94
C SER A 171 11.77 -7.70 -3.02
N THR A 172 11.14 -7.48 -1.86
CA THR A 172 10.82 -8.54 -0.90
C THR A 172 9.71 -9.49 -1.41
N ILE A 173 8.75 -9.00 -2.22
CA ILE A 173 7.76 -9.85 -2.91
C ILE A 173 8.46 -10.89 -3.79
N ASN A 174 9.55 -10.51 -4.49
CA ASN A 174 10.30 -11.47 -5.31
C ASN A 174 10.85 -12.60 -4.45
N VAL A 175 11.51 -12.26 -3.34
CA VAL A 175 12.08 -13.25 -2.42
C VAL A 175 10.98 -14.14 -1.83
N ALA A 176 9.87 -13.55 -1.37
CA ALA A 176 8.76 -14.30 -0.80
C ALA A 176 8.13 -15.27 -1.81
N LEU A 177 7.99 -14.87 -3.07
CA LEU A 177 7.44 -15.73 -4.11
C LEU A 177 8.44 -16.78 -4.58
N ASP A 178 9.75 -16.49 -4.59
CA ASP A 178 10.79 -17.50 -4.86
C ASP A 178 10.75 -18.64 -3.83
N GLU A 179 10.38 -18.36 -2.58
CA GLU A 179 10.18 -19.35 -1.52
C GLU A 179 8.81 -20.06 -1.59
N LEU A 180 7.75 -19.30 -1.90
CA LEU A 180 6.37 -19.78 -1.86
C LEU A 180 6.00 -20.65 -3.07
N LEU A 181 6.35 -20.21 -4.30
CA LEU A 181 5.87 -20.83 -5.52
C LEU A 181 6.36 -22.27 -5.73
N PRO A 182 7.62 -22.65 -5.40
CA PRO A 182 8.04 -24.05 -5.42
C PRO A 182 7.22 -24.94 -4.49
N LYS A 183 6.97 -24.46 -3.24
CA LYS A 183 6.16 -25.19 -2.24
C LYS A 183 4.73 -25.40 -2.75
N LEU A 184 4.16 -24.37 -3.37
CA LEU A 184 2.83 -24.41 -3.96
C LEU A 184 2.77 -25.40 -5.13
N LYS A 185 3.76 -25.40 -6.01
CA LYS A 185 3.88 -26.32 -7.15
C LYS A 185 3.97 -27.80 -6.74
N GLU A 186 4.64 -28.05 -5.62
CA GLU A 186 4.79 -29.40 -5.05
C GLU A 186 3.61 -29.84 -4.17
N GLY A 187 2.65 -28.93 -3.89
CA GLY A 187 1.56 -29.18 -2.94
C GLY A 187 2.04 -29.30 -1.48
N LYS A 188 3.18 -28.71 -1.15
CA LYS A 188 3.81 -28.77 0.19
C LYS A 188 3.58 -27.48 0.98
N MET A 189 2.41 -26.87 0.84
CA MET A 189 2.05 -25.70 1.62
C MET A 189 1.88 -26.07 3.09
N ASN A 190 2.40 -25.20 3.97
CA ASN A 190 2.27 -25.36 5.42
C ASN A 190 1.72 -24.04 6.02
N PRO A 191 0.40 -23.79 5.91
CA PRO A 191 -0.21 -22.58 6.40
C PRO A 191 -0.10 -22.48 7.93
N LYS A 192 0.43 -21.36 8.44
CA LYS A 192 0.58 -21.10 9.87
C LYS A 192 -0.59 -20.27 10.38
N PRO A 193 -1.44 -20.76 11.30
CA PRO A 193 -2.50 -19.95 11.90
C PRO A 193 -1.96 -18.66 12.52
N GLN A 194 -2.70 -17.56 12.38
CA GLN A 194 -2.37 -16.32 13.06
C GLN A 194 -2.82 -16.34 14.51
N ASP A 195 -2.01 -15.75 15.41
CA ASP A 195 -2.42 -15.51 16.80
C ASP A 195 -3.36 -14.28 16.86
N HIS A 196 -4.67 -14.52 16.83
CA HIS A 196 -5.69 -13.48 16.81
C HIS A 196 -5.67 -12.56 18.05
N SER A 197 -5.11 -13.03 19.18
CA SER A 197 -4.99 -12.21 20.40
C SER A 197 -3.99 -11.04 20.22
N LYS A 198 -3.08 -11.14 19.25
CA LYS A 198 -2.09 -10.11 18.91
C LYS A 198 -2.48 -9.24 17.73
N ALA A 199 -3.68 -9.45 17.17
CA ALA A 199 -4.13 -8.72 16.00
C ALA A 199 -4.37 -7.24 16.32
N THR A 200 -3.93 -6.37 15.40
CA THR A 200 -4.28 -4.94 15.40
C THR A 200 -4.85 -4.57 14.05
N TYR A 201 -5.68 -3.53 13.99
CA TYR A 201 -6.42 -3.17 12.79
C TYR A 201 -6.15 -1.71 12.40
N LEU A 202 -5.95 -1.49 11.09
CA LEU A 202 -5.69 -0.19 10.48
C LEU A 202 -6.95 0.28 9.75
N GLY A 203 -7.37 1.50 10.05
CA GLY A 203 -8.54 2.13 9.43
C GLY A 203 -8.25 2.68 8.04
N VAL A 204 -9.31 3.04 7.34
CA VAL A 204 -9.23 3.81 6.09
C VAL A 204 -8.65 5.19 6.40
N ARG A 205 -7.80 5.69 5.51
CA ARG A 205 -7.36 7.09 5.53
C ARG A 205 -8.10 7.88 4.45
N ARG A 206 -8.40 9.14 4.76
CA ARG A 206 -9.02 10.11 3.88
C ARG A 206 -8.10 11.30 3.70
N GLU A 207 -8.43 12.22 2.81
CA GLU A 207 -7.65 13.43 2.56
C GLU A 207 -7.52 14.29 3.83
N GLU A 208 -8.60 14.42 4.60
CA GLU A 208 -8.65 15.20 5.84
C GLU A 208 -7.62 14.72 6.88
N ASP A 209 -7.28 13.42 6.87
CA ASP A 209 -6.26 12.86 7.75
C ASP A 209 -4.83 13.33 7.42
N GLY A 210 -4.64 14.04 6.32
CA GLY A 210 -3.41 14.68 5.93
C GLY A 210 -3.28 16.14 6.38
N CYS A 211 -4.29 16.73 7.04
CA CYS A 211 -4.25 18.08 7.57
C CYS A 211 -3.22 18.20 8.70
N ILE A 212 -2.27 19.11 8.55
CA ILE A 212 -1.18 19.30 9.52
C ILE A 212 -1.70 20.05 10.75
N GLN A 213 -1.46 19.47 11.92
CA GLN A 213 -1.73 20.06 13.23
C GLN A 213 -0.44 20.67 13.78
N TRP A 214 -0.22 21.96 13.56
CA TRP A 214 1.02 22.63 13.97
C TRP A 214 1.29 22.59 15.48
N LYS A 215 0.25 22.33 16.29
CA LYS A 215 0.34 22.14 17.75
C LYS A 215 0.87 20.75 18.13
N ALA A 216 1.17 19.88 17.16
CA ALA A 216 1.91 18.63 17.39
C ALA A 216 3.42 18.90 17.44
N SER A 217 4.21 17.89 17.83
CA SER A 217 5.66 17.94 17.78
C SER A 217 6.19 17.99 16.33
N ALA A 218 7.35 18.55 16.09
CA ALA A 218 8.01 18.53 14.78
C ALA A 218 8.20 17.10 14.25
N GLU A 219 8.50 16.14 15.13
CA GLU A 219 8.62 14.72 14.80
C GLU A 219 7.29 14.15 14.28
N ASP A 220 6.17 14.49 14.90
CA ASP A 220 4.85 13.99 14.48
C ASP A 220 4.40 14.63 13.17
N VAL A 221 4.62 15.95 13.01
CA VAL A 221 4.34 16.66 11.76
C VAL A 221 5.21 16.11 10.63
N HIS A 222 6.50 15.94 10.86
CA HIS A 222 7.43 15.35 9.89
C HIS A 222 6.99 13.93 9.48
N ARG A 223 6.56 13.12 10.45
CA ARG A 223 6.05 11.76 10.19
C ARG A 223 4.76 11.79 9.39
N LEU A 224 3.86 12.73 9.67
CA LEU A 224 2.63 12.92 8.89
C LEU A 224 2.94 13.29 7.44
N ILE A 225 3.86 14.24 7.21
CA ILE A 225 4.27 14.66 5.87
C ILE A 225 4.83 13.45 5.09
N ARG A 226 5.77 12.71 5.69
CA ARG A 226 6.35 11.52 5.05
C ARG A 226 5.28 10.47 4.72
N ALA A 227 4.40 10.14 5.65
CA ALA A 227 3.38 9.12 5.46
C ALA A 227 2.35 9.47 4.37
N ASN A 228 2.15 10.75 4.07
CA ASN A 228 1.25 11.23 3.04
C ASN A 228 1.95 11.63 1.73
N SER A 229 3.28 11.53 1.67
CA SER A 229 4.06 11.86 0.47
C SER A 229 3.75 10.92 -0.70
N HIS A 230 4.29 11.24 -1.86
CA HIS A 230 4.08 10.45 -3.08
C HIS A 230 4.17 8.93 -2.85
N PRO A 231 3.26 8.15 -3.45
CA PRO A 231 2.23 8.48 -4.45
C PRO A 231 0.87 8.91 -3.84
N TYR A 232 0.84 9.30 -2.58
CA TYR A 232 -0.35 9.78 -1.88
C TYR A 232 -0.55 11.29 -2.10
N PRO A 233 -1.74 11.83 -1.73
CA PRO A 233 -2.11 13.22 -2.04
C PRO A 233 -1.24 14.32 -1.39
N GLY A 234 -0.36 13.99 -0.44
CA GLY A 234 0.41 14.94 0.34
C GLY A 234 -0.25 15.29 1.69
N ALA A 235 0.56 15.78 2.65
CA ALA A 235 0.04 16.47 3.80
C ALA A 235 -0.28 17.92 3.41
N TYR A 236 -1.18 18.62 4.13
CA TYR A 236 -1.56 19.95 3.74
C TYR A 236 -1.80 20.88 4.93
N SER A 237 -1.72 22.17 4.65
CA SER A 237 -2.06 23.27 5.52
C SER A 237 -2.59 24.42 4.68
N PHE A 238 -2.90 25.56 5.32
CA PHE A 238 -3.34 26.77 4.63
C PHE A 238 -2.43 27.95 4.95
N VAL A 239 -2.28 28.85 3.98
CA VAL A 239 -1.56 30.11 4.10
C VAL A 239 -2.46 31.18 3.48
N ASN A 240 -2.87 32.18 4.27
CA ASN A 240 -3.80 33.20 3.82
C ASN A 240 -5.10 32.62 3.21
N GLY A 241 -5.61 31.52 3.75
CA GLY A 241 -6.79 30.81 3.26
C GLY A 241 -6.57 29.96 2.02
N GLU A 242 -5.38 29.93 1.43
CA GLU A 242 -5.05 29.08 0.29
C GLU A 242 -4.39 27.77 0.73
N LYS A 243 -4.88 26.66 0.20
CA LYS A 243 -4.32 25.32 0.49
C LYS A 243 -2.93 25.16 -0.12
N ILE A 244 -1.99 24.74 0.69
CA ILE A 244 -0.68 24.25 0.26
C ILE A 244 -0.56 22.76 0.56
N THR A 245 0.04 22.00 -0.35
CA THR A 245 0.31 20.58 -0.18
C THR A 245 1.81 20.37 -0.03
N ILE A 246 2.20 19.55 0.95
CA ILE A 246 3.58 19.38 1.36
C ILE A 246 3.95 17.90 1.24
N TYR A 247 5.01 17.60 0.49
CA TYR A 247 5.46 16.24 0.22
C TYR A 247 6.76 15.88 0.92
N SER A 248 7.57 16.87 1.32
CA SER A 248 8.80 16.62 2.07
C SER A 248 9.08 17.71 3.10
N ALA A 249 9.79 17.34 4.15
CA ALA A 249 10.26 18.26 5.17
C ALA A 249 11.52 17.71 5.86
N THR A 250 12.25 18.59 6.52
CA THR A 250 13.44 18.25 7.33
C THR A 250 13.25 18.79 8.74
N LEU A 251 13.64 18.00 9.75
CA LEU A 251 13.60 18.41 11.16
C LEU A 251 14.61 19.52 11.43
N ARG A 252 14.18 20.55 12.15
CA ARG A 252 15.00 21.70 12.55
C ARG A 252 14.83 21.93 14.07
N PRO A 253 15.40 21.04 14.90
CA PRO A 253 15.19 21.06 16.35
C PRO A 253 15.78 22.29 17.04
N GLU A 254 16.68 23.01 16.39
CA GLU A 254 17.34 24.21 16.91
C GLU A 254 16.40 25.45 16.96
N PHE A 255 15.26 25.42 16.26
CA PHE A 255 14.29 26.52 16.28
C PHE A 255 13.14 26.28 17.27
N THR A 256 12.77 27.34 17.98
CA THR A 256 11.62 27.36 18.89
C THR A 256 10.83 28.64 18.69
N GLY A 257 9.51 28.56 18.70
CA GLY A 257 8.64 29.72 18.49
C GLY A 257 7.16 29.41 18.66
N VAL A 258 6.30 30.27 18.13
CA VAL A 258 4.86 30.06 18.13
C VAL A 258 4.50 29.01 17.07
N SER A 259 3.80 27.96 17.48
CA SER A 259 3.39 26.86 16.58
C SER A 259 2.65 27.38 15.35
N GLY A 260 3.04 26.88 14.17
CA GLY A 260 2.47 27.27 12.88
C GLY A 260 3.04 28.55 12.28
N ARG A 261 4.09 29.14 12.89
CA ARG A 261 4.67 30.40 12.39
C ARG A 261 5.99 30.17 11.66
N VAL A 262 6.18 30.88 10.56
CA VAL A 262 7.45 30.93 9.84
C VAL A 262 8.49 31.66 10.70
N ILE A 263 9.53 30.97 11.15
CA ILE A 263 10.62 31.54 11.97
C ILE A 263 11.85 31.90 11.14
N ALA A 264 12.05 31.21 10.04
CA ALA A 264 13.14 31.46 9.10
C ALA A 264 12.73 31.11 7.67
N VAL A 265 13.45 31.66 6.70
CA VAL A 265 13.35 31.24 5.28
C VAL A 265 14.76 30.99 4.81
N GLU A 266 15.08 29.74 4.46
CA GLU A 266 16.41 29.31 4.07
C GLU A 266 16.39 28.79 2.64
N GLN A 267 17.17 29.37 1.77
CA GLN A 267 17.22 29.01 0.34
C GLN A 267 15.83 29.01 -0.34
N GLY A 268 14.90 29.83 0.15
CA GLY A 268 13.52 29.91 -0.34
C GLY A 268 12.53 28.97 0.39
N ASN A 269 13.01 28.06 1.23
CA ASN A 269 12.17 27.14 2.01
C ASN A 269 11.80 27.74 3.38
N PRO A 270 10.52 27.70 3.78
CA PRO A 270 10.13 28.20 5.09
C PRO A 270 10.44 27.17 6.19
N VAL A 271 10.93 27.66 7.31
CA VAL A 271 11.05 26.90 8.56
C VAL A 271 9.87 27.25 9.45
N ILE A 272 9.05 26.26 9.79
CA ILE A 272 7.82 26.39 10.54
C ILE A 272 8.00 25.81 11.94
N THR A 273 7.67 26.59 12.96
CA THR A 273 7.71 26.11 14.35
C THR A 273 6.52 25.22 14.67
N CYS A 274 6.75 24.18 15.45
CA CYS A 274 5.76 23.25 15.99
C CYS A 274 5.65 23.44 17.52
N ALA A 275 4.86 22.59 18.21
CA ALA A 275 4.81 22.64 19.68
C ALA A 275 6.17 22.39 20.29
N GLU A 276 6.95 21.47 19.70
CA GLU A 276 8.33 21.17 20.05
C GLU A 276 9.15 21.11 18.76
N GLY A 277 10.22 21.95 18.67
CA GLY A 277 11.06 22.05 17.49
C GLY A 277 10.39 22.74 16.30
N ALA A 278 11.00 22.57 15.14
CA ALA A 278 10.51 23.11 13.87
C ALA A 278 10.80 22.16 12.71
N ILE A 279 10.18 22.43 11.58
CA ILE A 279 10.44 21.74 10.31
C ILE A 279 10.70 22.74 9.20
N GLU A 280 11.67 22.45 8.35
CA GLU A 280 11.87 23.10 7.07
C GLU A 280 11.04 22.37 6.02
N LEU A 281 10.15 23.10 5.34
CA LEU A 281 9.35 22.52 4.26
C LEU A 281 10.20 22.43 2.98
N GLY A 282 10.19 21.26 2.35
CA GLY A 282 10.91 21.02 1.09
C GLY A 282 9.99 21.13 -0.11
N GLU A 283 9.53 20.00 -0.64
CA GLU A 283 8.62 20.00 -1.81
C GLU A 283 7.22 20.48 -1.40
N ILE A 284 6.82 21.63 -1.95
CA ILE A 284 5.52 22.28 -1.70
C ILE A 284 4.80 22.47 -3.04
N GLN A 285 3.52 22.14 -3.09
CA GLN A 285 2.63 22.44 -4.21
C GLN A 285 1.53 23.38 -3.75
N SER A 286 1.29 24.44 -4.50
CA SER A 286 0.25 25.45 -4.28
C SER A 286 -0.28 25.96 -5.61
N VAL A 287 -1.47 26.57 -5.60
CA VAL A 287 -2.07 27.16 -6.82
C VAL A 287 -1.23 28.35 -7.31
N GLN A 288 -0.78 29.20 -6.37
CA GLN A 288 0.14 30.30 -6.65
C GLN A 288 1.41 30.13 -5.81
N PRO A 289 2.59 30.51 -6.33
CA PRO A 289 3.82 30.49 -5.55
C PRO A 289 3.68 31.32 -4.27
N VAL A 290 4.02 30.74 -3.13
CA VAL A 290 3.98 31.45 -1.84
C VAL A 290 5.28 32.24 -1.67
N ASN A 291 5.17 33.55 -1.49
CA ASN A 291 6.31 34.40 -1.13
C ASN A 291 6.50 34.36 0.40
N TRP A 292 7.28 33.39 0.86
CA TRP A 292 7.51 33.15 2.27
C TRP A 292 8.19 34.34 2.97
N LYS A 293 7.66 34.70 4.13
CA LYS A 293 8.24 35.75 5.00
C LYS A 293 8.19 35.30 6.45
N ILE A 294 9.22 35.68 7.22
CA ILE A 294 9.25 35.46 8.66
C ILE A 294 8.02 36.15 9.28
N GLY A 295 7.38 35.48 10.22
CA GLY A 295 6.17 35.95 10.89
C GLY A 295 4.85 35.58 10.21
N MET A 296 4.86 34.95 9.02
CA MET A 296 3.63 34.39 8.42
C MET A 296 3.13 33.22 9.26
N ASP A 297 1.81 33.12 9.39
CA ASP A 297 1.17 32.00 10.08
C ASP A 297 0.59 31.00 9.08
N LEU A 298 0.75 29.72 9.38
CA LEU A 298 0.08 28.63 8.70
C LEU A 298 -1.12 28.20 9.54
N GLU A 299 -2.24 27.99 8.87
CA GLU A 299 -3.54 27.69 9.46
C GLU A 299 -3.87 26.20 9.36
N LEU A 300 -4.84 25.77 10.19
CA LEU A 300 -5.42 24.42 10.13
C LEU A 300 -6.28 24.25 8.88
#